data_ac452fdc2d144eed702334cdc62a11bf
#
_entry.id   ac452fdc2d144eed702334cdc62a11bf
#
_cell.length_a   1.000
_cell.length_b   1.000
_cell.length_c   1.000
_cell.angle_alpha   90.00
_cell.angle_beta   90.00
_cell.angle_gamma   90.00
#
_symmetry.space_group_name_H-M   'P 1'
#
loop_
_entity.id
_entity.type
_entity.pdbx_description
1 polymer ?
#
loop_
_entity_poly.entity_id
_entity_poly.type
_entity_poly.pdbx_seq_one_letter_code
_entity_poly.pdbx_strand_id
1 'polypeptide(L)'
;MHNPYAEVNWNDANIVPSASHMHLGNQSQLDNAYRYGIRHFPISNYYPSVPYDADTRLSDFRLKQWWPASRDGHRIDPPIDWNGIIDWQDELDELYRTQFPFEQTEPVYSAIPHDAILSHNAEHHGFTNTQAHICSPGSSFASGTFDVHNKFRLNEHGFPVGYGGTWQAAFEGMIGGLDYPDGGGITINHPTWFSKFSDEQVLQMLDFDDRVLGIEIYNDYSYKRDWYQKPDYEAPDEPEQGFSLKLWDRALLTGRRCWGLCVPDHSAAGGGNWRGRCMLIVNDFSEHACLKAYRDGSFYGCLTGEGPRLIDFSASEAVVSIRLDRSAEIRFLADGQVVKTVTGDQASLDVPQTNGTAAFVYVRVEVEDRDGERLFLQPVRFEG
;
A
#
# COMPACT_ATOMS: atom_id res chain seq x y z
N MET A 1 25.78 2.47 -2.55
CA MET A 1 24.85 1.70 -1.68
C MET A 1 23.68 2.57 -1.25
N HIS A 2 22.48 2.02 -1.26
CA HIS A 2 21.27 2.65 -0.74
C HIS A 2 20.73 1.86 0.44
N ASN A 3 20.73 2.47 1.63
CA ASN A 3 20.16 1.91 2.86
C ASN A 3 18.93 2.73 3.27
N PRO A 4 17.71 2.18 3.26
CA PRO A 4 16.49 2.90 3.61
C PRO A 4 16.44 3.35 5.08
N TYR A 5 17.29 2.80 5.93
CA TYR A 5 17.36 3.12 7.36
C TYR A 5 18.55 4.04 7.71
N ALA A 6 19.26 4.59 6.73
CA ALA A 6 20.49 5.36 6.97
C ALA A 6 20.26 6.63 7.82
N GLU A 7 19.08 7.25 7.67
CA GLU A 7 18.72 8.49 8.36
C GLU A 7 17.95 8.24 9.68
N VAL A 8 17.73 6.97 10.07
CA VAL A 8 17.00 6.64 11.30
C VAL A 8 17.87 6.86 12.52
N ASN A 9 17.42 7.71 13.43
CA ASN A 9 18.01 7.82 14.78
C ASN A 9 17.39 6.77 15.71
N TRP A 10 18.00 5.61 15.78
CA TRP A 10 17.48 4.46 16.55
C TRP A 10 17.31 4.72 18.06
N ASN A 11 17.95 5.75 18.61
CA ASN A 11 17.80 6.08 20.03
C ASN A 11 16.48 6.79 20.33
N ASP A 12 15.93 7.52 19.36
CA ASP A 12 14.75 8.38 19.51
C ASP A 12 13.62 8.00 18.54
N ALA A 13 13.83 6.98 17.71
CA ALA A 13 12.86 6.57 16.70
C ALA A 13 11.56 6.03 17.32
N ASN A 14 10.45 6.51 16.80
CA ASN A 14 9.12 5.99 17.09
C ASN A 14 8.71 5.00 16.00
N ILE A 15 8.08 3.90 16.41
CA ILE A 15 7.48 2.94 15.47
C ILE A 15 5.99 3.22 15.41
N VAL A 16 5.51 3.62 14.22
CA VAL A 16 4.11 3.96 13.97
C VAL A 16 3.47 2.92 13.06
N PRO A 17 2.56 2.08 13.57
CA PRO A 17 1.83 1.14 12.74
C PRO A 17 0.89 1.85 11.75
N SER A 18 0.99 1.46 10.48
CA SER A 18 0.23 2.02 9.37
C SER A 18 -0.13 0.93 8.35
N ALA A 19 -1.01 1.24 7.42
CA ALA A 19 -1.28 0.40 6.27
C ALA A 19 -1.67 1.27 5.07
N SER A 20 -0.90 1.17 3.98
CA SER A 20 -1.11 1.95 2.76
C SER A 20 -2.34 1.52 1.95
N HIS A 21 -2.90 0.35 2.26
CA HIS A 21 -4.09 -0.19 1.63
C HIS A 21 -5.03 -0.75 2.69
N MET A 22 -6.09 -0.01 2.97
CA MET A 22 -7.03 -0.33 4.04
C MET A 22 -8.39 0.33 3.75
N HIS A 23 -9.45 -0.48 3.71
CA HIS A 23 -10.82 0.00 3.52
C HIS A 23 -11.54 0.08 4.86
N LEU A 24 -11.96 1.29 5.23
CA LEU A 24 -12.73 1.54 6.46
C LEU A 24 -13.94 2.39 6.09
N GLY A 25 -15.12 1.79 6.07
CA GLY A 25 -16.35 2.43 5.61
C GLY A 25 -17.16 3.14 6.71
N ASN A 26 -16.78 2.99 7.99
CA ASN A 26 -17.52 3.58 9.10
C ASN A 26 -16.68 3.69 10.39
N GLN A 27 -17.21 4.39 11.38
CA GLN A 27 -16.56 4.61 12.67
C GLN A 27 -16.14 3.30 13.37
N SER A 28 -17.01 2.29 13.36
CA SER A 28 -16.71 1.01 14.04
C SER A 28 -15.48 0.31 13.45
N GLN A 29 -15.29 0.41 12.14
CA GLN A 29 -14.14 -0.15 11.45
C GLN A 29 -12.87 0.63 11.77
N LEU A 30 -12.93 1.96 11.80
CA LEU A 30 -11.82 2.80 12.24
C LEU A 30 -11.43 2.50 13.69
N ASP A 31 -12.40 2.45 14.60
CA ASP A 31 -12.18 2.11 16.00
C ASP A 31 -11.54 0.73 16.17
N ASN A 32 -11.94 -0.21 15.32
CA ASN A 32 -11.37 -1.55 15.31
C ASN A 32 -9.89 -1.51 14.87
N ALA A 33 -9.58 -0.87 13.76
CA ALA A 33 -8.21 -0.74 13.27
C ALA A 33 -7.31 0.00 14.30
N TYR A 34 -7.86 1.03 14.95
CA TYR A 34 -7.16 1.73 16.04
C TYR A 34 -6.88 0.79 17.23
N ARG A 35 -7.85 -0.03 17.65
CA ARG A 35 -7.66 -1.04 18.72
C ARG A 35 -6.62 -2.10 18.33
N TYR A 36 -6.51 -2.44 17.05
CA TYR A 36 -5.45 -3.30 16.54
C TYR A 36 -4.09 -2.61 16.39
N GLY A 37 -3.98 -1.37 16.86
CA GLY A 37 -2.71 -0.65 16.99
C GLY A 37 -2.38 0.30 15.86
N ILE A 38 -3.17 0.40 14.80
CA ILE A 38 -2.93 1.40 13.74
C ILE A 38 -2.99 2.80 14.33
N ARG A 39 -2.04 3.65 13.94
CA ARG A 39 -1.93 5.05 14.38
C ARG A 39 -1.82 6.04 13.22
N HIS A 40 -1.33 5.59 12.07
CA HIS A 40 -1.37 6.35 10.83
C HIS A 40 -2.31 5.67 9.83
N PHE A 41 -3.29 6.42 9.35
CA PHE A 41 -4.43 5.95 8.58
C PHE A 41 -4.47 6.61 7.20
N PRO A 42 -3.68 6.18 6.21
CA PRO A 42 -3.90 6.51 4.81
C PRO A 42 -5.01 5.61 4.27
N ILE A 43 -6.27 5.95 4.57
CA ILE A 43 -7.43 5.13 4.24
C ILE A 43 -7.65 5.14 2.73
N SER A 44 -7.72 3.96 2.13
CA SER A 44 -7.74 3.77 0.68
C SER A 44 -9.11 3.44 0.11
N ASN A 45 -10.19 3.93 0.72
CA ASN A 45 -11.51 3.79 0.12
C ASN A 45 -11.49 4.30 -1.32
N TYR A 46 -12.38 3.77 -2.17
CA TYR A 46 -12.43 4.07 -3.61
C TYR A 46 -12.69 5.53 -3.95
N TYR A 47 -13.01 6.35 -2.98
CA TYR A 47 -13.17 7.80 -3.08
C TYR A 47 -12.75 8.49 -1.82
N PRO A 48 -12.69 9.84 -1.90
CA PRO A 48 -12.33 10.63 -0.74
C PRO A 48 -13.21 10.30 0.45
N SER A 49 -12.58 9.91 1.55
CA SER A 49 -13.23 9.79 2.85
C SER A 49 -12.61 10.85 3.75
N VAL A 50 -11.85 10.50 4.74
CA VAL A 50 -11.07 11.46 5.52
C VAL A 50 -9.62 11.43 5.06
N PRO A 51 -8.92 12.55 5.14
CA PRO A 51 -9.25 13.86 5.72
C PRO A 51 -10.08 14.79 4.83
N TYR A 52 -10.66 14.29 3.77
CA TYR A 52 -11.49 15.11 2.89
C TYR A 52 -12.67 15.70 3.64
N ASP A 53 -13.08 16.89 3.21
CA ASP A 53 -14.25 17.57 3.76
C ASP A 53 -15.48 16.68 3.65
N ALA A 54 -16.23 16.53 4.75
CA ALA A 54 -17.45 15.73 4.81
C ALA A 54 -18.52 16.23 3.83
N ASP A 55 -18.53 17.54 3.57
CA ASP A 55 -19.47 18.17 2.64
C ASP A 55 -19.01 18.12 1.18
N THR A 56 -17.82 17.54 0.91
CA THR A 56 -17.33 17.42 -0.46
C THR A 56 -18.22 16.47 -1.26
N ARG A 57 -18.92 17.02 -2.22
CA ARG A 57 -19.76 16.25 -3.13
C ARG A 57 -18.89 15.62 -4.21
N LEU A 58 -19.22 14.41 -4.59
CA LEU A 58 -18.56 13.72 -5.69
C LEU A 58 -18.55 14.57 -6.97
N SER A 59 -19.65 15.26 -7.27
CA SER A 59 -19.74 16.20 -8.39
C SER A 59 -18.74 17.36 -8.30
N ASP A 60 -18.51 17.89 -7.11
CA ASP A 60 -17.64 19.05 -6.92
C ASP A 60 -16.17 18.65 -6.95
N PHE A 61 -15.83 17.58 -6.31
CA PHE A 61 -14.45 17.14 -6.19
C PHE A 61 -13.99 16.36 -7.43
N ARG A 62 -14.70 15.31 -7.82
CA ARG A 62 -14.26 14.39 -8.87
C ARG A 62 -14.60 14.86 -10.27
N LEU A 63 -15.78 15.44 -10.47
CA LEU A 63 -16.17 15.90 -11.80
C LEU A 63 -15.38 17.11 -12.27
N LYS A 64 -14.95 18.00 -11.37
CA LYS A 64 -14.14 19.16 -11.76
C LYS A 64 -12.69 18.78 -12.11
N GLN A 65 -12.14 17.78 -11.43
CA GLN A 65 -10.73 17.46 -11.57
C GLN A 65 -10.46 16.27 -12.49
N TRP A 66 -11.30 15.23 -12.45
CA TRP A 66 -10.92 13.92 -12.99
C TRP A 66 -11.89 13.37 -14.03
N TRP A 67 -13.14 13.70 -13.91
CA TRP A 67 -14.17 13.19 -14.78
C TRP A 67 -14.41 13.99 -16.08
N PRO A 68 -13.98 15.23 -16.20
CA PRO A 68 -14.15 15.97 -17.47
C PRO A 68 -13.38 15.36 -18.62
N ALA A 69 -12.39 14.54 -18.35
CA ALA A 69 -11.80 13.66 -19.35
C ALA A 69 -12.67 12.39 -19.43
N SER A 70 -13.92 12.51 -19.87
CA SER A 70 -14.61 11.39 -20.45
C SER A 70 -13.68 10.71 -21.46
N ARG A 71 -13.97 9.47 -21.83
CA ARG A 71 -13.17 8.65 -22.75
C ARG A 71 -12.54 9.42 -23.94
N ASP A 72 -13.05 10.56 -24.29
CA ASP A 72 -12.65 11.38 -25.44
C ASP A 72 -12.27 12.82 -25.08
N GLY A 73 -12.00 13.13 -23.82
CA GLY A 73 -11.73 14.50 -23.37
C GLY A 73 -12.96 15.41 -23.37
N HIS A 74 -14.15 14.86 -23.56
CA HIS A 74 -15.39 15.61 -23.55
C HIS A 74 -16.00 15.65 -22.14
N ARG A 75 -16.55 16.81 -21.79
CA ARG A 75 -17.35 16.98 -20.60
C ARG A 75 -18.55 16.05 -20.65
N ILE A 76 -18.91 15.41 -19.52
CA ILE A 76 -20.22 14.76 -19.40
C ILE A 76 -21.28 15.85 -19.46
N ASP A 77 -22.05 15.83 -20.52
CA ASP A 77 -23.18 16.74 -20.74
C ASP A 77 -24.37 15.91 -21.23
N PRO A 78 -25.48 15.84 -20.53
CA PRO A 78 -25.84 16.62 -19.33
C PRO A 78 -25.08 16.20 -18.06
N PRO A 79 -25.07 17.04 -17.02
CA PRO A 79 -24.50 16.69 -15.74
C PRO A 79 -25.16 15.42 -15.18
N ILE A 80 -24.39 14.62 -14.43
CA ILE A 80 -24.86 13.38 -13.81
C ILE A 80 -26.12 13.69 -12.96
N ASP A 81 -27.17 12.94 -13.17
CA ASP A 81 -28.35 12.95 -12.29
C ASP A 81 -28.06 12.17 -11.00
N TRP A 82 -27.52 12.89 -10.04
CA TRP A 82 -27.20 12.34 -8.73
C TRP A 82 -28.45 11.89 -7.96
N ASN A 83 -29.60 12.52 -8.18
CA ASN A 83 -30.84 12.11 -7.51
C ASN A 83 -31.28 10.73 -8.00
N GLY A 84 -31.21 10.49 -9.32
CA GLY A 84 -31.47 9.15 -9.86
C GLY A 84 -30.52 8.09 -9.34
N ILE A 85 -29.27 8.45 -9.09
CA ILE A 85 -28.29 7.52 -8.48
C ILE A 85 -28.58 7.29 -7.00
N ILE A 86 -29.01 8.31 -6.26
CA ILE A 86 -29.42 8.20 -4.85
C ILE A 86 -30.63 7.29 -4.68
N ASP A 87 -31.58 7.35 -5.57
CA ASP A 87 -32.76 6.48 -5.53
C ASP A 87 -32.40 4.99 -5.63
N TRP A 88 -31.33 4.65 -6.35
CA TRP A 88 -30.84 3.26 -6.36
C TRP A 88 -30.08 2.87 -5.09
N GLN A 89 -29.53 3.84 -4.39
CA GLN A 89 -28.79 3.61 -3.16
C GLN A 89 -29.65 2.97 -2.07
N ASP A 90 -30.96 3.21 -2.08
CA ASP A 90 -31.89 2.63 -1.11
C ASP A 90 -31.99 1.10 -1.22
N GLU A 91 -31.57 0.53 -2.34
CA GLU A 91 -31.50 -0.91 -2.58
C GLU A 91 -30.11 -1.52 -2.25
N LEU A 92 -29.14 -0.69 -1.86
CA LEU A 92 -27.75 -1.09 -1.71
C LEU A 92 -27.39 -1.45 -0.27
N ASP A 93 -26.37 -2.29 -0.14
CA ASP A 93 -25.72 -2.58 1.13
C ASP A 93 -25.25 -1.26 1.79
N GLU A 94 -25.60 -1.09 3.06
CA GLU A 94 -25.28 0.10 3.86
C GLU A 94 -23.77 0.43 3.87
N LEU A 95 -22.91 -0.58 3.75
CA LEU A 95 -21.47 -0.41 3.63
C LEU A 95 -21.07 0.43 2.40
N TYR A 96 -21.78 0.26 1.29
CA TYR A 96 -21.53 1.03 0.06
C TYR A 96 -22.07 2.45 0.12
N ARG A 97 -23.12 2.68 0.86
CA ARG A 97 -23.64 4.02 1.12
C ARG A 97 -22.61 4.93 1.75
N THR A 98 -21.88 4.41 2.75
CA THR A 98 -20.87 5.19 3.45
C THR A 98 -19.63 5.48 2.60
N GLN A 99 -19.44 4.76 1.52
CA GLN A 99 -18.35 4.97 0.58
C GLN A 99 -18.71 5.91 -0.58
N PHE A 100 -19.96 6.21 -0.80
CA PHE A 100 -20.41 7.11 -1.86
C PHE A 100 -20.73 8.47 -1.26
N PRO A 101 -19.95 9.52 -1.55
CA PRO A 101 -20.17 10.85 -1.00
C PRO A 101 -21.30 11.57 -1.76
N PHE A 102 -22.44 10.91 -1.90
CA PHE A 102 -23.65 11.57 -2.33
C PHE A 102 -24.15 12.42 -1.19
N GLU A 103 -24.05 13.72 -1.27
CA GLU A 103 -24.57 14.63 -0.27
C GLU A 103 -24.45 14.12 1.17
N GLN A 104 -23.26 13.69 1.56
CA GLN A 104 -23.05 13.29 2.94
C GLN A 104 -23.35 14.47 3.85
N THR A 105 -24.37 14.30 4.65
CA THR A 105 -24.73 15.27 5.70
C THR A 105 -23.93 15.02 6.98
N GLU A 106 -23.26 13.86 7.07
CA GLU A 106 -22.48 13.45 8.22
C GLU A 106 -21.11 12.92 7.78
N PRO A 107 -20.05 13.21 8.55
CA PRO A 107 -18.73 12.63 8.29
C PRO A 107 -18.77 11.11 8.38
N VAL A 108 -18.00 10.43 7.53
CA VAL A 108 -17.83 8.97 7.58
C VAL A 108 -17.33 8.51 8.94
N TYR A 109 -16.50 9.33 9.60
CA TYR A 109 -16.02 9.10 10.95
C TYR A 109 -16.44 10.25 11.86
N SER A 110 -17.20 9.92 12.89
CA SER A 110 -17.72 10.91 13.85
C SER A 110 -16.69 11.31 14.92
N ALA A 111 -15.65 10.50 15.10
CA ALA A 111 -14.58 10.76 16.06
C ALA A 111 -13.26 10.14 15.60
N ILE A 112 -12.21 10.95 15.58
CA ILE A 112 -10.86 10.50 15.32
C ILE A 112 -10.10 10.45 16.65
N PRO A 113 -9.41 9.33 17.00
CA PRO A 113 -8.58 9.28 18.18
C PRO A 113 -7.50 10.38 18.12
N HIS A 114 -7.26 11.03 19.26
CA HIS A 114 -6.35 12.19 19.35
C HIS A 114 -4.88 11.88 19.04
N ASP A 115 -4.50 10.60 19.13
CA ASP A 115 -3.18 10.06 18.79
C ASP A 115 -3.20 9.24 17.49
N ALA A 116 -4.15 9.53 16.61
CA ALA A 116 -4.22 8.99 15.26
C ALA A 116 -3.98 10.09 14.23
N ILE A 117 -3.29 9.73 13.16
CA ILE A 117 -3.03 10.59 12.00
C ILE A 117 -3.78 10.01 10.82
N LEU A 118 -4.54 10.84 10.12
CA LEU A 118 -5.18 10.51 8.86
C LEU A 118 -4.43 11.21 7.72
N SER A 119 -4.26 10.50 6.61
CA SER A 119 -3.68 11.05 5.38
C SER A 119 -4.58 10.75 4.21
N HIS A 120 -4.52 11.60 3.19
CA HIS A 120 -5.14 11.33 1.91
C HIS A 120 -4.65 10.02 1.32
N ASN A 121 -5.56 9.27 0.73
CA ASN A 121 -5.28 8.07 -0.05
C ASN A 121 -6.56 7.63 -0.75
N ALA A 122 -6.43 6.85 -1.81
CA ALA A 122 -7.52 6.09 -2.41
C ALA A 122 -6.97 4.88 -3.15
N GLU A 123 -7.75 3.81 -3.24
CA GLU A 123 -7.45 2.74 -4.17
C GLU A 123 -8.02 3.07 -5.55
N HIS A 124 -7.19 3.02 -6.56
CA HIS A 124 -7.49 3.36 -7.94
C HIS A 124 -7.45 2.11 -8.82
N HIS A 125 -8.48 1.94 -9.64
CA HIS A 125 -8.54 0.88 -10.66
C HIS A 125 -9.47 1.29 -11.81
N GLY A 126 -9.76 0.36 -12.75
CA GLY A 126 -10.56 0.70 -13.93
C GLY A 126 -9.76 1.46 -14.99
N PHE A 127 -8.47 1.20 -15.07
CA PHE A 127 -7.60 1.73 -16.13
C PHE A 127 -7.89 1.05 -17.47
N THR A 128 -7.72 1.80 -18.58
CA THR A 128 -8.00 1.27 -19.92
C THR A 128 -6.94 0.31 -20.43
N ASN A 129 -5.73 0.36 -19.89
CA ASN A 129 -4.56 -0.37 -20.36
C ASN A 129 -3.91 -1.31 -19.33
N THR A 130 -4.53 -1.49 -18.17
CA THR A 130 -4.11 -2.46 -17.16
C THR A 130 -5.26 -2.82 -16.24
N GLN A 131 -5.15 -3.96 -15.57
CA GLN A 131 -6.04 -4.36 -14.49
C GLN A 131 -5.41 -4.14 -13.10
N ALA A 132 -4.37 -3.34 -13.02
CA ALA A 132 -3.73 -2.98 -11.77
C ALA A 132 -4.68 -2.27 -10.82
N HIS A 133 -4.51 -2.53 -9.54
CA HIS A 133 -5.03 -1.72 -8.46
C HIS A 133 -3.88 -0.94 -7.83
N ILE A 134 -4.10 0.31 -7.52
CA ILE A 134 -3.04 1.23 -7.11
C ILE A 134 -3.52 2.05 -5.93
N CYS A 135 -2.73 2.15 -4.88
CA CYS A 135 -2.93 3.13 -3.81
C CYS A 135 -1.95 4.28 -3.92
N SER A 136 -2.32 5.43 -3.36
CA SER A 136 -1.51 6.63 -3.40
C SER A 136 -1.47 7.36 -2.05
N PRO A 137 -0.88 6.73 -0.99
CA PRO A 137 -0.82 7.35 0.33
C PRO A 137 -0.15 8.73 0.27
N GLY A 138 -0.82 9.73 0.84
CA GLY A 138 -0.43 11.13 0.82
C GLY A 138 -0.88 11.89 -0.42
N SER A 139 -1.70 11.30 -1.30
CA SER A 139 -2.23 12.00 -2.47
C SER A 139 -3.71 12.30 -2.32
N SER A 140 -4.07 13.56 -2.57
CA SER A 140 -5.45 14.01 -2.65
C SER A 140 -6.14 13.65 -3.97
N PHE A 141 -5.41 12.99 -4.89
CA PHE A 141 -5.97 12.51 -6.14
C PHE A 141 -7.03 11.43 -5.89
N ALA A 142 -8.21 11.63 -6.45
CA ALA A 142 -9.29 10.67 -6.40
C ALA A 142 -9.78 10.38 -7.83
N SER A 143 -9.49 9.20 -8.33
CA SER A 143 -9.72 8.84 -9.73
C SER A 143 -11.18 8.57 -10.11
N GLY A 144 -12.10 8.62 -9.15
CA GLY A 144 -13.49 8.27 -9.44
C GLY A 144 -13.71 6.77 -9.72
N THR A 145 -12.95 5.91 -9.10
CA THR A 145 -13.03 4.45 -9.27
C THR A 145 -14.26 3.87 -8.57
N PHE A 146 -15.42 4.39 -8.79
CA PHE A 146 -16.66 3.88 -8.21
C PHE A 146 -17.41 3.02 -9.22
N ASP A 147 -18.18 2.09 -8.66
CA ASP A 147 -18.96 1.11 -9.40
C ASP A 147 -18.17 0.23 -10.37
N VAL A 148 -16.87 0.09 -10.14
CA VAL A 148 -16.03 -0.80 -10.97
C VAL A 148 -16.52 -2.25 -10.96
N HIS A 149 -17.22 -2.64 -9.89
CA HIS A 149 -17.87 -3.95 -9.78
C HIS A 149 -19.34 -3.94 -10.25
N ASN A 150 -19.76 -2.85 -10.90
CA ASN A 150 -21.11 -2.66 -11.46
C ASN A 150 -22.25 -2.87 -10.42
N LYS A 151 -22.02 -2.51 -9.18
CA LYS A 151 -23.01 -2.69 -8.10
C LYS A 151 -24.12 -1.65 -8.15
N PHE A 152 -23.79 -0.44 -8.59
CA PHE A 152 -24.71 0.66 -8.75
C PHE A 152 -25.23 0.77 -10.19
N ARG A 153 -24.81 -0.14 -11.08
CA ARG A 153 -25.22 -0.21 -12.48
C ARG A 153 -25.02 1.09 -13.25
N LEU A 154 -24.01 1.87 -12.87
CA LEU A 154 -23.77 3.17 -13.47
C LEU A 154 -23.48 3.06 -14.98
N ASN A 155 -22.83 1.99 -15.41
CA ASN A 155 -22.58 1.73 -16.83
C ASN A 155 -23.88 1.49 -17.64
N GLU A 156 -24.94 0.96 -17.03
CA GLU A 156 -26.24 0.75 -17.69
C GLU A 156 -26.94 2.10 -17.99
N HIS A 157 -26.56 3.14 -17.25
CA HIS A 157 -27.07 4.50 -17.42
C HIS A 157 -26.08 5.41 -18.17
N GLY A 158 -25.06 4.82 -18.78
CA GLY A 158 -24.09 5.54 -19.62
C GLY A 158 -23.00 6.27 -18.84
N PHE A 159 -22.87 6.04 -17.52
CA PHE A 159 -21.76 6.59 -16.74
C PHE A 159 -20.52 5.73 -16.88
N PRO A 160 -19.34 6.35 -17.01
CA PRO A 160 -18.10 5.60 -16.97
C PRO A 160 -17.87 5.02 -15.57
N VAL A 161 -17.40 3.78 -15.52
CA VAL A 161 -17.01 3.12 -14.30
C VAL A 161 -15.48 3.04 -14.20
N GLY A 162 -14.93 3.23 -13.02
CA GLY A 162 -13.50 3.31 -12.80
C GLY A 162 -12.88 4.61 -13.33
N TYR A 163 -11.57 4.64 -13.43
CA TYR A 163 -10.84 5.83 -13.86
C TYR A 163 -11.14 6.21 -15.33
N GLY A 164 -11.22 5.21 -16.20
CA GLY A 164 -11.51 5.40 -17.61
C GLY A 164 -10.35 5.94 -18.46
N GLY A 165 -9.19 6.23 -17.86
CA GLY A 165 -7.96 6.64 -18.51
C GLY A 165 -6.85 5.60 -18.38
N THR A 166 -5.64 5.93 -18.83
CA THR A 166 -4.47 5.08 -18.69
C THR A 166 -3.89 5.15 -17.29
N TRP A 167 -3.18 4.10 -16.86
CA TRP A 167 -2.50 4.13 -15.57
C TRP A 167 -1.44 5.24 -15.50
N GLN A 168 -0.79 5.58 -16.63
CA GLN A 168 0.20 6.66 -16.69
C GLN A 168 -0.44 8.01 -16.34
N ALA A 169 -1.59 8.32 -16.94
CA ALA A 169 -2.29 9.57 -16.65
C ALA A 169 -2.78 9.62 -15.19
N ALA A 170 -3.18 8.47 -14.63
CA ALA A 170 -3.53 8.39 -13.22
C ALA A 170 -2.32 8.63 -12.32
N PHE A 171 -1.15 8.08 -12.65
CA PHE A 171 0.10 8.29 -11.91
C PHE A 171 0.52 9.76 -11.91
N GLU A 172 0.42 10.45 -13.05
CA GLU A 172 0.63 11.91 -13.12
C GLU A 172 -0.31 12.66 -12.16
N GLY A 173 -1.59 12.28 -12.14
CA GLY A 173 -2.57 12.85 -11.23
C GLY A 173 -2.24 12.58 -9.76
N MET A 174 -1.91 11.33 -9.40
CA MET A 174 -1.53 10.95 -8.04
C MET A 174 -0.29 11.71 -7.57
N ILE A 175 0.72 11.82 -8.43
CA ILE A 175 1.94 12.56 -8.17
C ILE A 175 1.66 14.06 -8.00
N GLY A 176 0.79 14.62 -8.85
CA GLY A 176 0.39 16.02 -8.77
C GLY A 176 -0.46 16.36 -7.55
N GLY A 177 -1.12 15.35 -6.96
CA GLY A 177 -1.95 15.47 -5.78
C GLY A 177 -1.26 15.18 -4.45
N LEU A 178 0.05 14.94 -4.43
CA LEU A 178 0.78 14.67 -3.19
C LEU A 178 0.79 15.90 -2.27
N ASP A 179 0.40 15.70 -1.01
CA ASP A 179 0.36 16.75 0.02
C ASP A 179 1.78 17.26 0.37
N TYR A 180 2.78 16.36 0.27
CA TYR A 180 4.18 16.68 0.54
C TYR A 180 5.06 16.23 -0.64
N PRO A 181 5.96 17.09 -1.13
CA PRO A 181 6.80 16.78 -2.29
C PRO A 181 7.78 15.63 -2.01
N ASP A 182 8.16 15.42 -0.76
CA ASP A 182 9.11 14.41 -0.28
C ASP A 182 8.43 13.30 0.56
N GLY A 183 7.10 13.27 0.61
CA GLY A 183 6.31 12.28 1.38
C GLY A 183 5.27 11.54 0.54
N GLY A 184 4.91 10.33 0.97
CA GLY A 184 3.93 9.49 0.29
C GLY A 184 4.36 9.03 -1.11
N GLY A 185 3.42 8.57 -1.89
CA GLY A 185 3.68 8.12 -3.26
C GLY A 185 2.72 7.01 -3.70
N ILE A 186 3.10 6.26 -4.71
CA ILE A 186 2.26 5.27 -5.38
C ILE A 186 2.69 3.88 -4.94
N THR A 187 1.73 3.01 -4.60
CA THR A 187 1.96 1.60 -4.28
C THR A 187 1.16 0.71 -5.23
N ILE A 188 1.79 -0.35 -5.74
CA ILE A 188 1.18 -1.31 -6.64
C ILE A 188 0.57 -2.43 -5.80
N ASN A 189 -0.76 -2.54 -5.82
CA ASN A 189 -1.51 -3.41 -4.93
C ASN A 189 -1.53 -4.86 -5.44
N HIS A 190 -1.44 -5.83 -4.51
CA HIS A 190 -1.59 -7.27 -4.73
C HIS A 190 -1.25 -7.75 -6.16
N PRO A 191 -0.03 -7.50 -6.66
CA PRO A 191 0.31 -7.66 -8.08
C PRO A 191 0.23 -9.11 -8.57
N THR A 192 0.21 -10.09 -7.68
CA THR A 192 0.06 -11.50 -8.01
C THR A 192 -1.38 -12.00 -7.93
N TRP A 193 -2.33 -11.15 -7.54
CA TRP A 193 -3.71 -11.57 -7.31
C TRP A 193 -4.46 -12.00 -8.57
N PHE A 194 -4.29 -11.29 -9.68
CA PHE A 194 -5.09 -11.56 -10.88
C PHE A 194 -4.33 -12.21 -12.03
N SER A 195 -3.13 -12.71 -11.86
CA SER A 195 -2.30 -13.32 -12.92
C SER A 195 -2.22 -12.58 -14.27
N LYS A 196 -2.83 -11.41 -14.37
CA LYS A 196 -2.85 -10.57 -15.58
C LYS A 196 -1.84 -9.43 -15.52
N PHE A 197 -1.06 -9.42 -14.49
CA PHE A 197 -0.02 -8.47 -14.20
C PHE A 197 1.31 -9.11 -14.54
N SER A 198 1.93 -8.72 -15.64
CA SER A 198 3.27 -9.23 -15.97
C SER A 198 4.35 -8.52 -15.15
N ASP A 199 5.45 -9.21 -14.89
CA ASP A 199 6.63 -8.60 -14.28
C ASP A 199 7.05 -7.33 -15.04
N GLU A 200 6.97 -7.35 -16.37
CA GLU A 200 7.28 -6.20 -17.22
C GLU A 200 6.41 -4.98 -16.90
N GLN A 201 5.09 -5.18 -16.69
CA GLN A 201 4.21 -4.09 -16.30
C GLN A 201 4.57 -3.51 -14.94
N VAL A 202 4.90 -4.36 -13.96
CA VAL A 202 5.36 -3.91 -12.64
C VAL A 202 6.63 -3.07 -12.79
N LEU A 203 7.60 -3.55 -13.58
CA LEU A 203 8.84 -2.83 -13.82
C LEU A 203 8.60 -1.49 -14.54
N GLN A 204 7.73 -1.44 -15.54
CA GLN A 204 7.34 -0.20 -16.22
C GLN A 204 6.69 0.81 -15.25
N MET A 205 5.87 0.34 -14.31
CA MET A 205 5.27 1.20 -13.29
C MET A 205 6.32 1.72 -12.31
N LEU A 206 7.25 0.87 -11.87
CA LEU A 206 8.36 1.27 -10.99
C LEU A 206 9.29 2.29 -11.66
N ASP A 207 9.49 2.20 -12.98
CA ASP A 207 10.33 3.11 -13.76
C ASP A 207 9.65 4.44 -14.11
N PHE A 208 8.35 4.58 -13.83
CA PHE A 208 7.59 5.76 -14.22
C PHE A 208 8.07 7.03 -13.53
N ASP A 209 8.30 6.95 -12.22
CA ASP A 209 8.74 8.08 -11.40
C ASP A 209 9.30 7.56 -10.05
N ASP A 210 10.22 8.31 -9.45
CA ASP A 210 10.78 7.98 -8.14
C ASP A 210 9.75 7.99 -7.00
N ARG A 211 8.54 8.48 -7.24
CA ARG A 211 7.42 8.46 -6.29
C ARG A 211 6.56 7.20 -6.40
N VAL A 212 6.88 6.28 -7.30
CA VAL A 212 6.35 4.91 -7.25
C VAL A 212 7.19 4.13 -6.24
N LEU A 213 6.59 3.81 -5.11
CA LEU A 213 7.29 3.31 -3.93
C LEU A 213 7.68 1.83 -4.04
N GLY A 214 6.76 1.00 -4.51
CA GLY A 214 6.96 -0.45 -4.56
C GLY A 214 5.65 -1.22 -4.68
N ILE A 215 5.68 -2.46 -4.20
CA ILE A 215 4.58 -3.42 -4.35
C ILE A 215 4.08 -3.93 -3.00
N GLU A 216 2.86 -4.39 -2.94
CA GLU A 216 2.39 -5.20 -1.82
C GLU A 216 3.02 -6.59 -1.91
N ILE A 217 3.81 -6.91 -0.88
CA ILE A 217 4.44 -8.23 -0.72
C ILE A 217 3.59 -9.17 0.14
N TYR A 218 2.64 -8.62 0.88
CA TYR A 218 1.61 -9.35 1.60
C TYR A 218 0.30 -8.55 1.61
N ASN A 219 -0.79 -9.21 1.23
CA ASN A 219 -2.14 -8.68 1.28
C ASN A 219 -3.06 -9.69 1.97
N ASP A 220 -3.61 -9.32 3.14
CA ASP A 220 -4.38 -10.25 3.99
C ASP A 220 -5.74 -10.62 3.37
N TYR A 221 -6.36 -9.71 2.64
CA TYR A 221 -7.60 -9.99 1.94
C TYR A 221 -7.39 -11.01 0.82
N SER A 222 -6.31 -10.85 0.08
CA SER A 222 -5.87 -11.80 -0.91
C SER A 222 -5.58 -13.17 -0.28
N TYR A 223 -4.89 -13.20 0.85
CA TYR A 223 -4.58 -14.41 1.60
C TYR A 223 -5.84 -15.20 2.04
N LYS A 224 -6.90 -14.51 2.46
CA LYS A 224 -8.13 -15.12 2.98
C LYS A 224 -9.09 -15.59 1.90
N ARG A 225 -8.88 -15.27 0.64
CA ARG A 225 -9.78 -15.60 -0.45
C ARG A 225 -9.36 -16.87 -1.20
N ASP A 226 -10.22 -17.89 -1.21
CA ASP A 226 -10.03 -19.14 -1.97
C ASP A 226 -10.07 -18.96 -3.50
N TRP A 227 -10.18 -17.74 -3.99
CA TRP A 227 -10.28 -17.44 -5.43
C TRP A 227 -9.06 -17.85 -6.23
N TYR A 228 -7.93 -17.96 -5.58
CA TYR A 228 -6.65 -18.40 -6.15
C TYR A 228 -6.62 -19.87 -6.52
N GLN A 229 -7.60 -20.65 -6.06
CA GLN A 229 -7.71 -22.08 -6.36
C GLN A 229 -8.51 -22.37 -7.63
N LYS A 230 -8.83 -21.36 -8.44
CA LYS A 230 -9.47 -21.62 -9.74
C LYS A 230 -8.51 -22.39 -10.64
N PRO A 231 -8.98 -23.47 -11.30
CA PRO A 231 -8.15 -24.34 -12.14
C PRO A 231 -7.42 -23.61 -13.28
N ASP A 232 -7.93 -22.47 -13.70
CA ASP A 232 -7.41 -21.66 -14.82
C ASP A 232 -6.42 -20.59 -14.36
N TYR A 233 -6.16 -20.52 -13.06
CA TYR A 233 -5.17 -19.62 -12.48
C TYR A 233 -3.85 -20.40 -12.40
N GLU A 234 -2.98 -20.20 -13.39
CA GLU A 234 -1.58 -20.53 -13.20
C GLU A 234 -1.09 -19.65 -12.06
N ALA A 235 -1.15 -20.19 -10.83
CA ALA A 235 -0.59 -19.52 -9.67
C ALA A 235 0.83 -19.11 -10.06
N PRO A 236 1.17 -17.83 -10.00
CA PRO A 236 2.56 -17.46 -10.09
C PRO A 236 3.33 -18.32 -9.11
N ASP A 237 4.61 -18.53 -9.34
CA ASP A 237 5.50 -19.39 -8.54
C ASP A 237 5.54 -19.10 -7.02
N GLU A 238 4.53 -18.42 -6.49
CA GLU A 238 4.36 -18.11 -5.07
C GLU A 238 3.58 -19.24 -4.40
N PRO A 239 4.23 -20.04 -3.55
CA PRO A 239 3.56 -21.14 -2.87
C PRO A 239 2.61 -20.67 -1.76
N GLU A 240 2.68 -19.41 -1.36
CA GLU A 240 1.89 -18.84 -0.27
C GLU A 240 0.91 -17.80 -0.82
N GLN A 241 -0.38 -18.05 -0.68
CA GLN A 241 -1.44 -17.12 -1.08
C GLN A 241 -1.28 -15.76 -0.38
N GLY A 242 -1.51 -14.68 -1.12
CA GLY A 242 -1.42 -13.31 -0.60
C GLY A 242 -0.01 -12.76 -0.50
N PHE A 243 1.02 -13.56 -0.75
CA PHE A 243 2.41 -13.12 -0.81
C PHE A 243 2.88 -12.87 -2.26
N SER A 244 3.76 -11.88 -2.43
CA SER A 244 4.41 -11.54 -3.70
C SER A 244 5.94 -11.45 -3.54
N LEU A 245 6.51 -12.28 -2.68
CA LEU A 245 7.94 -12.23 -2.32
C LEU A 245 8.86 -12.52 -3.50
N LYS A 246 8.52 -13.51 -4.33
CA LYS A 246 9.33 -13.85 -5.50
C LYS A 246 9.30 -12.75 -6.57
N LEU A 247 8.13 -12.10 -6.76
CA LEU A 247 8.03 -10.95 -7.64
C LEU A 247 8.87 -9.78 -7.11
N TRP A 248 8.85 -9.56 -5.79
CA TRP A 248 9.68 -8.57 -5.14
C TRP A 248 11.17 -8.83 -5.41
N ASP A 249 11.63 -10.06 -5.16
CA ASP A 249 13.01 -10.46 -5.43
C ASP A 249 13.38 -10.25 -6.92
N ARG A 250 12.50 -10.62 -7.87
CA ARG A 250 12.74 -10.37 -9.30
C ARG A 250 12.85 -8.88 -9.63
N ALA A 251 12.00 -8.04 -9.05
CA ALA A 251 12.09 -6.59 -9.24
C ALA A 251 13.42 -6.03 -8.68
N LEU A 252 13.81 -6.46 -7.49
CA LEU A 252 15.04 -6.04 -6.84
C LEU A 252 16.31 -6.47 -7.60
N LEU A 253 16.31 -7.68 -8.19
CA LEU A 253 17.41 -8.18 -9.01
C LEU A 253 17.71 -7.31 -10.24
N THR A 254 16.76 -6.52 -10.68
CA THR A 254 16.98 -5.55 -11.77
C THR A 254 17.71 -4.28 -11.32
N GLY A 255 18.08 -4.17 -10.02
CA GLY A 255 18.69 -2.98 -9.43
C GLY A 255 17.72 -1.84 -9.09
N ARG A 256 16.41 -2.03 -9.35
CA ARG A 256 15.40 -0.99 -9.08
C ARG A 256 15.10 -0.85 -7.59
N ARG A 257 14.71 0.35 -7.20
CA ARG A 257 14.08 0.56 -5.91
C ARG A 257 12.67 -0.02 -5.95
N CYS A 258 12.35 -0.88 -5.02
CA CYS A 258 11.02 -1.45 -4.84
C CYS A 258 10.82 -1.77 -3.35
N TRP A 259 9.99 -0.98 -2.67
CA TRP A 259 9.66 -1.27 -1.28
C TRP A 259 8.60 -2.36 -1.19
N GLY A 260 8.71 -3.20 -0.15
CA GLY A 260 7.75 -4.26 0.14
C GLY A 260 6.75 -3.83 1.20
N LEU A 261 5.47 -3.78 0.85
CA LEU A 261 4.41 -3.36 1.76
C LEU A 261 3.58 -4.55 2.23
N CYS A 262 3.20 -4.55 3.51
CA CYS A 262 2.25 -5.51 4.08
C CYS A 262 0.96 -4.78 4.44
N VAL A 263 -0.18 -5.26 3.96
CA VAL A 263 -1.44 -4.54 4.06
C VAL A 263 -2.63 -5.46 4.38
N PRO A 264 -3.67 -4.95 5.06
CA PRO A 264 -4.88 -5.70 5.34
C PRO A 264 -5.91 -5.65 4.21
N ASP A 265 -5.92 -4.61 3.38
CA ASP A 265 -6.92 -4.37 2.35
C ASP A 265 -8.36 -4.41 2.94
N HIS A 266 -9.33 -5.03 2.30
CA HIS A 266 -10.70 -5.21 2.80
C HIS A 266 -10.80 -6.03 4.09
N SER A 267 -9.77 -6.78 4.48
CA SER A 267 -9.79 -7.50 5.76
C SER A 267 -9.93 -6.55 6.95
N ALA A 268 -9.44 -5.31 6.84
CA ALA A 268 -9.57 -4.31 7.88
C ALA A 268 -11.03 -3.94 8.18
N ALA A 269 -11.91 -4.00 7.17
CA ALA A 269 -13.34 -3.77 7.33
C ALA A 269 -14.07 -4.93 8.02
N GLY A 270 -13.50 -6.13 8.03
CA GLY A 270 -14.17 -7.35 8.44
C GLY A 270 -14.35 -7.59 9.94
N GLY A 271 -13.90 -6.69 10.81
CA GLY A 271 -14.14 -6.76 12.26
C GLY A 271 -13.49 -7.94 13.00
N GLY A 272 -12.68 -8.76 12.34
CA GLY A 272 -11.96 -9.90 12.89
C GLY A 272 -10.46 -9.65 13.04
N ASN A 273 -9.72 -10.71 13.38
CA ASN A 273 -8.26 -10.66 13.35
C ASN A 273 -7.80 -10.57 11.90
N TRP A 274 -7.21 -9.45 11.53
CA TRP A 274 -6.59 -9.22 10.24
C TRP A 274 -5.09 -9.01 10.38
N ARG A 275 -4.38 -9.21 9.29
CA ARG A 275 -2.93 -9.15 9.20
C ARG A 275 -2.51 -8.09 8.18
N GLY A 276 -1.22 -7.84 8.13
CA GLY A 276 -0.61 -6.92 7.18
C GLY A 276 -0.62 -5.49 7.71
N ARG A 277 0.57 -5.00 8.02
CA ARG A 277 0.83 -3.60 8.38
C ARG A 277 2.27 -3.23 8.10
N CYS A 278 2.49 -1.94 7.89
CA CYS A 278 3.80 -1.34 7.80
C CYS A 278 4.11 -0.65 9.13
N MET A 279 5.27 -0.94 9.70
CA MET A 279 5.78 -0.35 10.91
C MET A 279 6.71 0.79 10.52
N LEU A 280 6.16 2.00 10.41
CA LEU A 280 6.92 3.19 10.01
C LEU A 280 7.88 3.59 11.12
N ILE A 281 9.10 3.92 10.77
CA ILE A 281 10.14 4.36 11.70
C ILE A 281 10.34 5.85 11.50
N VAL A 282 9.89 6.65 12.46
CA VAL A 282 9.84 8.10 12.37
C VAL A 282 10.51 8.76 13.58
N ASN A 283 11.10 9.94 13.38
CA ASN A 283 11.71 10.70 14.48
C ASN A 283 10.67 11.51 15.25
N ASP A 284 9.60 11.94 14.58
CA ASP A 284 8.45 12.62 15.19
C ASP A 284 7.14 12.00 14.69
N PHE A 285 6.11 12.07 15.51
CA PHE A 285 4.80 11.56 15.15
C PHE A 285 3.98 12.65 14.46
N SER A 286 4.21 12.82 13.16
CA SER A 286 3.49 13.74 12.30
C SER A 286 3.08 13.08 10.99
N GLU A 287 2.09 13.64 10.30
CA GLU A 287 1.66 13.15 9.00
C GLU A 287 2.81 13.15 7.99
N HIS A 288 3.54 14.26 7.92
CA HIS A 288 4.69 14.39 7.02
C HIS A 288 5.74 13.32 7.29
N ALA A 289 6.11 13.10 8.58
CA ALA A 289 7.09 12.07 8.94
C ALA A 289 6.63 10.65 8.56
N CYS A 290 5.35 10.33 8.78
CA CYS A 290 4.77 9.05 8.38
C CYS A 290 4.80 8.84 6.86
N LEU A 291 4.41 9.85 6.09
CA LEU A 291 4.44 9.80 4.62
C LEU A 291 5.87 9.78 4.08
N LYS A 292 6.78 10.52 4.73
CA LYS A 292 8.21 10.49 4.38
C LYS A 292 8.82 9.11 4.63
N ALA A 293 8.45 8.44 5.72
CA ALA A 293 8.90 7.08 5.98
C ALA A 293 8.48 6.10 4.88
N TYR A 294 7.29 6.23 4.32
CA TYR A 294 6.90 5.47 3.11
C TYR A 294 7.78 5.80 1.91
N ARG A 295 8.06 7.08 1.66
CA ARG A 295 8.90 7.51 0.54
C ARG A 295 10.31 6.97 0.64
N ASP A 296 10.93 7.08 1.79
CA ASP A 296 12.33 6.72 2.01
C ASP A 296 12.53 5.22 2.21
N GLY A 297 11.44 4.46 2.49
CA GLY A 297 11.52 3.05 2.85
C GLY A 297 11.95 2.81 4.29
N SER A 298 11.91 3.84 5.16
CA SER A 298 12.23 3.69 6.58
C SER A 298 11.07 3.04 7.35
N PHE A 299 10.72 1.84 6.96
CA PHE A 299 9.69 1.00 7.57
C PHE A 299 9.99 -0.48 7.33
N TYR A 300 9.32 -1.35 8.03
CA TYR A 300 9.28 -2.78 7.74
C TYR A 300 7.83 -3.26 7.70
N GLY A 301 7.56 -4.27 6.85
CA GLY A 301 6.28 -4.97 6.84
C GLY A 301 6.21 -6.01 7.95
N CYS A 302 5.01 -6.27 8.48
CA CYS A 302 4.79 -7.39 9.40
C CYS A 302 3.36 -7.92 9.29
N LEU A 303 3.11 -9.09 9.87
CA LEU A 303 1.79 -9.71 9.84
C LEU A 303 0.85 -9.08 10.87
N THR A 304 1.07 -9.24 12.17
CA THR A 304 0.17 -8.70 13.20
C THR A 304 0.75 -7.51 13.98
N GLY A 305 2.06 -7.35 13.99
CA GLY A 305 2.77 -6.37 14.82
C GLY A 305 2.96 -6.80 16.28
N GLU A 306 2.60 -8.04 16.63
CA GLU A 306 2.82 -8.63 17.95
C GLU A 306 4.15 -9.39 18.03
N GLY A 307 4.81 -9.56 16.90
CA GLY A 307 6.10 -10.22 16.74
C GLY A 307 7.28 -9.43 17.33
N PRO A 308 8.50 -9.85 17.00
CA PRO A 308 9.71 -9.11 17.37
C PRO A 308 9.68 -7.69 16.82
N ARG A 309 10.27 -6.76 17.56
CA ARG A 309 10.43 -5.37 17.12
C ARG A 309 11.86 -5.12 16.68
N LEU A 310 11.99 -4.39 15.59
CA LEU A 310 13.28 -3.89 15.15
C LEU A 310 13.78 -2.81 16.13
N ILE A 311 14.96 -3.02 16.68
CA ILE A 311 15.59 -2.09 17.64
C ILE A 311 16.71 -1.31 16.97
N ASP A 312 17.41 -1.95 16.01
CA ASP A 312 18.51 -1.32 15.32
C ASP A 312 18.77 -2.04 14.00
N PHE A 313 19.15 -1.26 13.00
CA PHE A 313 19.59 -1.79 11.72
C PHE A 313 20.71 -0.92 11.17
N SER A 314 21.78 -1.55 10.73
CA SER A 314 22.86 -0.85 10.09
C SER A 314 23.35 -1.61 8.87
N ALA A 315 23.79 -0.85 7.86
CA ALA A 315 24.36 -1.42 6.65
C ALA A 315 25.53 -0.58 6.15
N SER A 316 26.52 -1.28 5.64
CA SER A 316 27.65 -0.75 4.90
C SER A 316 27.93 -1.62 3.68
N GLU A 317 28.84 -1.22 2.82
CA GLU A 317 29.28 -2.06 1.69
C GLU A 317 29.79 -3.45 2.13
N ALA A 318 30.22 -3.59 3.37
CA ALA A 318 30.86 -4.81 3.88
C ALA A 318 29.97 -5.63 4.83
N VAL A 319 29.01 -5.02 5.50
CA VAL A 319 28.24 -5.68 6.57
C VAL A 319 26.83 -5.14 6.62
N VAL A 320 25.84 -6.04 6.76
CA VAL A 320 24.45 -5.73 7.13
C VAL A 320 24.17 -6.33 8.50
N SER A 321 23.66 -5.54 9.44
CA SER A 321 23.42 -5.97 10.82
C SER A 321 22.01 -5.59 11.29
N ILE A 322 21.41 -6.43 12.12
CA ILE A 322 20.08 -6.25 12.69
C ILE A 322 20.10 -6.60 14.18
N ARG A 323 19.30 -5.86 14.96
CA ARG A 323 18.99 -6.16 16.35
C ARG A 323 17.49 -6.06 16.61
N LEU A 324 16.98 -7.05 17.33
CA LEU A 324 15.58 -7.21 17.69
C LEU A 324 15.41 -7.05 19.22
N ASP A 325 14.18 -6.82 19.70
CA ASP A 325 13.86 -6.79 21.13
C ASP A 325 13.79 -8.20 21.77
N ARG A 326 13.72 -9.24 20.96
CA ARG A 326 13.67 -10.64 21.40
C ARG A 326 14.22 -11.58 20.34
N SER A 327 14.56 -12.81 20.75
CA SER A 327 15.10 -13.85 19.88
C SER A 327 14.04 -14.33 18.88
N ALA A 328 14.48 -14.46 17.61
CA ALA A 328 13.71 -15.01 16.50
C ALA A 328 14.64 -15.70 15.51
N GLU A 329 14.11 -16.33 14.48
CA GLU A 329 14.86 -16.74 13.31
C GLU A 329 15.06 -15.53 12.40
N ILE A 330 16.30 -15.20 12.10
CA ILE A 330 16.70 -14.09 11.24
C ILE A 330 17.32 -14.68 9.97
N ARG A 331 16.73 -14.39 8.83
CA ARG A 331 17.19 -14.84 7.51
C ARG A 331 17.66 -13.65 6.70
N PHE A 332 18.91 -13.71 6.24
CA PHE A 332 19.43 -12.77 5.24
C PHE A 332 19.24 -13.38 3.86
N LEU A 333 18.57 -12.64 3.01
CA LEU A 333 18.35 -13.00 1.62
C LEU A 333 19.17 -12.03 0.74
N ALA A 334 20.02 -12.59 -0.09
CA ALA A 334 20.76 -11.84 -1.09
C ALA A 334 20.38 -12.38 -2.47
N ASP A 335 20.02 -11.48 -3.38
CA ASP A 335 19.67 -11.81 -4.77
C ASP A 335 18.63 -12.95 -4.87
N GLY A 336 17.60 -12.93 -4.00
CA GLY A 336 16.52 -13.92 -3.94
C GLY A 336 16.86 -15.24 -3.25
N GLN A 337 18.07 -15.39 -2.69
CA GLN A 337 18.50 -16.61 -2.03
C GLN A 337 18.79 -16.38 -0.54
N VAL A 338 18.37 -17.32 0.31
CA VAL A 338 18.75 -17.30 1.73
C VAL A 338 20.24 -17.63 1.82
N VAL A 339 21.06 -16.65 2.21
CA VAL A 339 22.51 -16.79 2.33
C VAL A 339 22.99 -17.01 3.77
N LYS A 340 22.15 -16.65 4.74
CA LYS A 340 22.45 -16.84 6.17
C LYS A 340 21.17 -16.94 6.98
N THR A 341 21.14 -17.88 7.94
CA THR A 341 20.07 -17.99 8.94
C THR A 341 20.70 -18.03 10.33
N VAL A 342 20.15 -17.25 11.25
CA VAL A 342 20.60 -17.16 12.66
C VAL A 342 19.37 -17.16 13.56
N THR A 343 19.40 -17.91 14.65
CA THR A 343 18.41 -17.78 15.73
C THR A 343 19.02 -16.94 16.84
N GLY A 344 18.43 -15.80 17.13
CA GLY A 344 18.91 -14.85 18.15
C GLY A 344 18.15 -13.53 18.09
N ASP A 345 18.55 -12.60 18.94
CA ASP A 345 18.04 -11.22 18.96
C ASP A 345 18.93 -10.24 18.18
N GLN A 346 20.07 -10.72 17.67
CA GLN A 346 20.95 -9.96 16.80
C GLN A 346 21.66 -10.86 15.81
N ALA A 347 21.93 -10.33 14.62
CA ALA A 347 22.67 -11.02 13.58
C ALA A 347 23.36 -10.03 12.65
N SER A 348 24.41 -10.48 11.98
CA SER A 348 25.07 -9.74 10.90
C SER A 348 25.40 -10.64 9.74
N LEU A 349 25.43 -10.08 8.54
CA LEU A 349 25.91 -10.72 7.32
C LEU A 349 27.11 -9.93 6.80
N ASP A 350 28.25 -10.61 6.69
CA ASP A 350 29.38 -10.08 5.95
C ASP A 350 29.06 -10.13 4.45
N VAL A 351 29.10 -9.00 3.78
CA VAL A 351 28.81 -8.87 2.34
C VAL A 351 30.10 -9.18 1.57
N PRO A 352 30.13 -10.26 0.78
CA PRO A 352 31.32 -10.59 -0.02
C PRO A 352 31.67 -9.45 -0.98
N GLN A 353 32.96 -9.24 -1.19
CA GLN A 353 33.45 -8.20 -2.09
C GLN A 353 34.12 -8.82 -3.31
N THR A 354 33.84 -8.29 -4.49
CA THR A 354 34.49 -8.63 -5.74
C THR A 354 35.07 -7.36 -6.33
N ASN A 355 36.41 -7.31 -6.43
CA ASN A 355 37.15 -6.12 -6.90
C ASN A 355 36.81 -4.84 -6.12
N GLY A 356 36.49 -4.94 -4.84
CA GLY A 356 36.15 -3.80 -4.00
C GLY A 356 34.68 -3.33 -4.09
N THR A 357 33.84 -4.08 -4.80
CA THR A 357 32.40 -3.83 -4.91
C THR A 357 31.64 -4.98 -4.26
N ALA A 358 30.49 -4.70 -3.64
CA ALA A 358 29.61 -5.73 -3.09
C ALA A 358 29.24 -6.76 -4.15
N ALA A 359 29.28 -8.03 -3.80
CA ALA A 359 28.98 -9.12 -4.74
C ALA A 359 27.49 -9.35 -4.97
N PHE A 360 26.63 -8.66 -4.21
CA PHE A 360 25.18 -8.75 -4.31
C PHE A 360 24.58 -7.48 -4.91
N VAL A 361 23.46 -7.61 -5.60
CA VAL A 361 22.64 -6.47 -6.06
C VAL A 361 21.88 -5.89 -4.87
N TYR A 362 21.36 -6.77 -4.00
CA TYR A 362 20.67 -6.35 -2.77
C TYR A 362 20.79 -7.39 -1.66
N VAL A 363 20.57 -6.93 -0.43
CA VAL A 363 20.30 -7.77 0.74
C VAL A 363 19.04 -7.30 1.42
N ARG A 364 18.12 -8.21 1.71
CA ARG A 364 16.97 -7.97 2.59
C ARG A 364 16.94 -8.96 3.74
N VAL A 365 16.21 -8.63 4.80
CA VAL A 365 16.13 -9.47 5.98
C VAL A 365 14.68 -9.85 6.23
N GLU A 366 14.44 -11.12 6.47
CA GLU A 366 13.19 -11.65 7.01
C GLU A 366 13.42 -12.14 8.43
N VAL A 367 12.45 -11.93 9.29
CA VAL A 367 12.45 -12.43 10.66
C VAL A 367 11.18 -13.26 10.86
N GLU A 368 11.31 -14.39 11.54
CA GLU A 368 10.17 -15.22 11.91
C GLU A 368 10.33 -15.69 13.36
N ASP A 369 9.31 -15.46 14.17
CA ASP A 369 9.32 -15.95 15.54
C ASP A 369 8.68 -17.34 15.64
N ARG A 370 8.72 -17.92 16.85
CA ARG A 370 8.16 -19.24 17.13
C ARG A 370 6.63 -19.34 16.96
N ASP A 371 5.94 -18.20 16.98
CA ASP A 371 4.48 -18.11 16.87
C ASP A 371 4.06 -17.86 15.41
N GLY A 372 5.03 -17.81 14.47
CA GLY A 372 4.81 -17.61 13.05
C GLY A 372 4.60 -16.15 12.64
N GLU A 373 4.96 -15.21 13.54
CA GLU A 373 5.00 -13.80 13.17
C GLU A 373 6.21 -13.49 12.30
N ARG A 374 5.97 -12.75 11.23
CA ARG A 374 7.01 -12.43 10.24
C ARG A 374 7.21 -10.93 10.10
N LEU A 375 8.47 -10.54 9.96
CA LEU A 375 8.87 -9.19 9.59
C LEU A 375 9.60 -9.25 8.26
N PHE A 376 9.38 -8.21 7.44
CA PHE A 376 10.01 -8.04 6.13
C PHE A 376 10.67 -6.67 6.09
N LEU A 377 11.99 -6.64 6.23
CA LEU A 377 12.75 -5.39 6.18
C LEU A 377 12.95 -4.94 4.73
N GLN A 378 13.01 -3.64 4.53
CA GLN A 378 13.30 -3.07 3.23
C GLN A 378 14.72 -3.40 2.78
N PRO A 379 14.94 -3.60 1.47
CA PRO A 379 16.22 -4.03 0.95
C PRO A 379 17.29 -2.94 1.02
N VAL A 380 18.48 -3.33 1.42
CA VAL A 380 19.71 -2.58 1.15
C VAL A 380 20.15 -2.92 -0.26
N ARG A 381 20.35 -1.93 -1.12
CA ARG A 381 20.80 -2.10 -2.51
C ARG A 381 22.25 -1.67 -2.64
N PHE A 382 23.02 -2.45 -3.34
CA PHE A 382 24.40 -2.16 -3.66
C PHE A 382 24.48 -1.69 -5.11
N GLU A 383 25.13 -0.55 -5.31
CA GLU A 383 25.38 -0.03 -6.64
C GLU A 383 26.58 -0.78 -7.22
N GLY A 384 26.39 -1.40 -8.38
CA GLY A 384 27.45 -2.12 -9.09
C GLY A 384 28.38 -1.18 -9.83
#